data_32b9224862500bc692377ec17a115d21
#
_entry.id   32b9224862500bc692377ec17a115d21
#
_cell.length_a   1.000
_cell.length_b   1.000
_cell.length_c   1.000
_cell.angle_alpha   90.00
_cell.angle_beta   90.00
_cell.angle_gamma   90.00
#
_symmetry.space_group_name_H-M   'P 1'
#
loop_
_entity.id
_entity.type
_entity.pdbx_description
1 polymer ?
#
loop_
_entity_poly.entity_id
_entity_poly.type
_entity_poly.pdbx_seq_one_letter_code
_entity_poly.pdbx_strand_id
1 'polypeptide(L)'
;MAPVDRDRLSSLLAAERERFASSHPGSSERFESARESLLAGVPMSWMARWAGGRPVYLAEAHGARVTDVDGNDYVDLCLGDTGAMAGHSPEPVVRAVEDRLGRRGGATVMLPTEDAAWVGGELAWRFGLPLWQFTLTATDANRFALRFCRQLTGRRRVLVFAWCYHGSVDEAFVVLEDGRPRARPGLVGVAVDPTETTAVVEFNDVHAVEAALAGGEVACVLAEPALTNIGMVLPEPGFWTAVREACTRTETLLIIDETHTLSAGPGGCTAAWSLQPDVVTLGKSIAGGVPIGAYGVSADIAARIAADTEGDYADVGGVGGTLAGNALSLAAARATLSDVLTEAAFGRMTALQERFAAGVHATIERHGLPWSIVELGARAEYSFTPAPPRNGSEAAAATDPELEDYLHVALLNRGVLITPFHNMALMSPATTKAEVDRHTDAFADAVAQLR
;
A
#
# COMPACT_ATOMS: atom_id res chain seq x y z
N MET A 1 -24.22 -4.62 -23.02
CA MET A 1 -23.64 -5.81 -22.33
C MET A 1 -24.62 -6.26 -21.25
N ALA A 2 -24.84 -7.53 -21.06
CA ALA A 2 -25.75 -8.00 -20.01
C ALA A 2 -25.05 -7.82 -18.64
N PRO A 3 -25.74 -7.27 -17.65
CA PRO A 3 -25.21 -7.22 -16.28
C PRO A 3 -25.02 -8.64 -15.74
N VAL A 4 -24.16 -8.79 -14.74
CA VAL A 4 -23.99 -10.07 -14.02
C VAL A 4 -25.34 -10.45 -13.39
N ASP A 5 -25.76 -11.69 -13.59
CA ASP A 5 -26.99 -12.24 -12.99
C ASP A 5 -26.78 -12.37 -11.47
N ARG A 6 -27.54 -11.63 -10.67
CA ARG A 6 -27.35 -11.54 -9.23
C ARG A 6 -27.76 -12.80 -8.48
N ASP A 7 -28.83 -13.48 -8.93
CA ASP A 7 -29.25 -14.73 -8.29
C ASP A 7 -28.22 -15.84 -8.51
N ARG A 8 -27.66 -15.87 -9.73
CA ARG A 8 -26.55 -16.77 -10.05
C ARG A 8 -25.30 -16.45 -9.27
N LEU A 9 -24.91 -15.18 -9.18
CA LEU A 9 -23.74 -14.73 -8.40
C LEU A 9 -23.86 -15.14 -6.93
N SER A 10 -25.00 -14.85 -6.28
CA SER A 10 -25.27 -15.25 -4.90
C SER A 10 -25.18 -16.77 -4.70
N SER A 11 -25.72 -17.55 -5.65
CA SER A 11 -25.65 -19.02 -5.60
C SER A 11 -24.21 -19.52 -5.74
N LEU A 12 -23.42 -18.93 -6.63
CA LEU A 12 -22.01 -19.27 -6.83
C LEU A 12 -21.18 -18.90 -5.62
N LEU A 13 -21.38 -17.71 -5.04
CA LEU A 13 -20.69 -17.28 -3.82
C LEU A 13 -20.97 -18.21 -2.64
N ALA A 14 -22.23 -18.62 -2.48
CA ALA A 14 -22.59 -19.57 -1.43
C ALA A 14 -21.89 -20.93 -1.63
N ALA A 15 -21.85 -21.46 -2.86
CA ALA A 15 -21.18 -22.72 -3.17
C ALA A 15 -19.65 -22.64 -2.95
N GLU A 16 -19.01 -21.52 -3.34
CA GLU A 16 -17.57 -21.33 -3.12
C GLU A 16 -17.25 -21.15 -1.61
N ARG A 17 -18.10 -20.49 -0.83
CA ARG A 17 -17.97 -20.41 0.63
C ARG A 17 -18.11 -21.77 1.33
N GLU A 18 -19.02 -22.62 0.87
CA GLU A 18 -19.16 -23.99 1.38
C GLU A 18 -17.91 -24.82 1.09
N ARG A 19 -17.38 -24.72 -0.16
CA ARG A 19 -16.12 -25.37 -0.54
C ARG A 19 -14.96 -24.91 0.34
N PHE A 20 -14.81 -23.59 0.54
CA PHE A 20 -13.81 -23.01 1.41
C PHE A 20 -13.93 -23.54 2.83
N ALA A 21 -15.12 -23.53 3.43
CA ALA A 21 -15.35 -24.01 4.77
C ALA A 21 -14.96 -25.48 4.94
N SER A 22 -15.24 -26.32 3.93
CA SER A 22 -14.94 -27.75 3.97
C SER A 22 -13.45 -28.07 3.81
N SER A 23 -12.69 -27.21 3.12
CA SER A 23 -11.26 -27.39 2.88
C SER A 23 -10.35 -26.71 3.93
N HIS A 24 -10.91 -25.94 4.88
CA HIS A 24 -10.15 -25.19 5.89
C HIS A 24 -10.61 -25.47 7.34
N PRO A 25 -10.78 -26.74 7.77
CA PRO A 25 -11.20 -27.08 9.13
C PRO A 25 -10.17 -26.64 10.17
N GLY A 26 -8.86 -26.80 9.90
CA GLY A 26 -7.80 -26.40 10.82
C GLY A 26 -7.67 -24.90 11.01
N SER A 27 -7.86 -24.11 9.95
CA SER A 27 -7.94 -22.65 10.02
C SER A 27 -9.16 -22.22 10.85
N SER A 28 -10.30 -22.88 10.65
CA SER A 28 -11.54 -22.63 11.41
C SER A 28 -11.36 -22.89 12.91
N GLU A 29 -10.77 -24.01 13.29
CA GLU A 29 -10.51 -24.37 14.69
C GLU A 29 -9.61 -23.33 15.38
N ARG A 30 -8.53 -22.91 14.70
CA ARG A 30 -7.60 -21.90 15.23
C ARG A 30 -8.27 -20.54 15.39
N PHE A 31 -9.10 -20.15 14.44
CA PHE A 31 -9.85 -18.90 14.52
C PHE A 31 -10.82 -18.89 15.71
N GLU A 32 -11.58 -19.95 15.92
CA GLU A 32 -12.49 -20.03 17.07
C GLU A 32 -11.71 -20.02 18.41
N SER A 33 -10.61 -20.76 18.51
CA SER A 33 -9.76 -20.73 19.70
C SER A 33 -9.13 -19.36 19.95
N ALA A 34 -8.71 -18.66 18.91
CA ALA A 34 -8.09 -17.33 19.01
C ALA A 34 -9.05 -16.26 19.55
N ARG A 35 -10.36 -16.45 19.40
CA ARG A 35 -11.39 -15.52 19.93
C ARG A 35 -11.40 -15.42 21.46
N GLU A 36 -10.80 -16.37 22.15
CA GLU A 36 -10.67 -16.33 23.61
C GLU A 36 -9.63 -15.32 24.09
N SER A 37 -8.67 -14.92 23.22
CA SER A 37 -7.53 -14.08 23.60
C SER A 37 -7.26 -12.90 22.66
N LEU A 38 -7.80 -12.93 21.44
CA LEU A 38 -7.61 -11.88 20.46
C LEU A 38 -8.91 -11.13 20.16
N LEU A 39 -8.85 -9.82 20.13
CA LEU A 39 -9.96 -8.98 19.70
C LEU A 39 -10.36 -9.36 18.26
N ALA A 40 -11.63 -9.69 18.05
CA ALA A 40 -12.16 -10.23 16.80
C ALA A 40 -11.51 -11.56 16.35
N GLY A 41 -10.78 -12.28 17.21
CA GLY A 41 -10.16 -13.58 16.91
C GLY A 41 -8.92 -13.51 16.01
N VAL A 42 -8.36 -12.33 15.76
CA VAL A 42 -7.22 -12.09 14.87
C VAL A 42 -6.28 -11.05 15.45
N PRO A 43 -4.97 -11.06 15.07
CA PRO A 43 -4.01 -10.04 15.53
C PRO A 43 -4.40 -8.61 15.12
N MET A 44 -5.10 -8.45 13.99
CA MET A 44 -5.58 -7.17 13.48
C MET A 44 -6.94 -7.35 12.83
N SER A 45 -7.91 -6.49 13.11
CA SER A 45 -9.32 -6.66 12.73
C SER A 45 -9.56 -6.89 11.23
N TRP A 46 -8.76 -6.30 10.35
CA TRP A 46 -8.88 -6.50 8.91
C TRP A 46 -8.55 -7.96 8.48
N MET A 47 -7.75 -8.69 9.27
CA MET A 47 -7.43 -10.09 8.98
C MET A 47 -8.64 -11.03 9.08
N ALA A 48 -9.74 -10.60 9.68
CA ALA A 48 -10.99 -11.37 9.69
C ALA A 48 -11.87 -11.16 8.44
N ARG A 49 -11.51 -10.20 7.57
CA ARG A 49 -12.30 -9.81 6.39
C ARG A 49 -11.93 -10.64 5.16
N TRP A 50 -12.12 -11.95 5.24
CA TRP A 50 -11.89 -12.84 4.11
C TRP A 50 -13.22 -13.21 3.45
N ALA A 51 -13.24 -13.28 2.11
CA ALA A 51 -14.42 -13.60 1.33
C ALA A 51 -15.02 -14.98 1.68
N GLY A 52 -14.21 -15.92 2.16
CA GLY A 52 -14.62 -17.20 2.71
C GLY A 52 -15.32 -17.11 4.09
N GLY A 53 -15.41 -15.92 4.69
CA GLY A 53 -16.02 -15.67 5.99
C GLY A 53 -15.13 -15.98 7.20
N ARG A 54 -13.90 -16.46 6.98
CA ARG A 54 -12.89 -16.79 8.00
C ARG A 54 -11.49 -16.55 7.44
N PRO A 55 -10.49 -16.21 8.29
CA PRO A 55 -9.10 -16.11 7.86
C PRO A 55 -8.51 -17.48 7.51
N VAL A 56 -7.59 -17.50 6.58
CA VAL A 56 -6.66 -18.61 6.35
C VAL A 56 -5.53 -18.47 7.37
N TYR A 57 -5.16 -19.57 8.03
CA TYR A 57 -4.04 -19.58 8.98
C TYR A 57 -2.79 -20.09 8.30
N LEU A 58 -1.74 -19.28 8.32
CA LEU A 58 -0.45 -19.55 7.73
C LEU A 58 0.27 -20.71 8.44
N ALA A 59 0.81 -21.66 7.68
CA ALA A 59 1.82 -22.61 8.14
C ALA A 59 3.23 -22.15 7.72
N GLU A 60 3.42 -21.87 6.42
CA GLU A 60 4.72 -21.41 5.89
C GLU A 60 4.54 -20.54 4.64
N ALA A 61 5.56 -19.73 4.35
CA ALA A 61 5.58 -18.87 3.16
C ALA A 61 7.01 -18.74 2.61
N HIS A 62 7.19 -18.97 1.31
CA HIS A 62 8.47 -18.85 0.62
C HIS A 62 8.28 -18.29 -0.80
N GLY A 63 9.10 -17.31 -1.18
CA GLY A 63 9.03 -16.69 -2.51
C GLY A 63 7.66 -16.06 -2.78
N ALA A 64 6.93 -16.58 -3.77
CA ALA A 64 5.57 -16.16 -4.11
C ALA A 64 4.53 -17.24 -3.73
N ARG A 65 4.78 -18.04 -2.70
CA ARG A 65 3.90 -19.13 -2.28
C ARG A 65 3.64 -19.10 -0.78
N VAL A 66 2.43 -19.51 -0.43
CA VAL A 66 1.96 -19.65 0.93
C VAL A 66 1.32 -21.03 1.08
N THR A 67 1.61 -21.74 2.17
CA THR A 67 0.92 -22.96 2.57
C THR A 67 0.18 -22.70 3.87
N ASP A 68 -1.10 -23.06 3.93
CA ASP A 68 -1.91 -22.92 5.14
C ASP A 68 -1.77 -24.13 6.08
N VAL A 69 -2.37 -24.02 7.26
CA VAL A 69 -2.36 -25.07 8.28
C VAL A 69 -3.18 -26.30 7.91
N ASP A 70 -3.99 -26.21 6.88
CA ASP A 70 -4.78 -27.31 6.31
C ASP A 70 -4.03 -28.04 5.18
N GLY A 71 -2.84 -27.54 4.81
CA GLY A 71 -1.98 -28.10 3.75
C GLY A 71 -2.35 -27.65 2.34
N ASN A 72 -3.15 -26.58 2.20
CA ASN A 72 -3.44 -26.01 0.90
C ASN A 72 -2.33 -25.05 0.47
N ASP A 73 -1.91 -25.16 -0.80
CA ASP A 73 -0.87 -24.32 -1.40
C ASP A 73 -1.45 -23.24 -2.30
N TYR A 74 -0.99 -22.02 -2.09
CA TYR A 74 -1.43 -20.85 -2.85
C TYR A 74 -0.27 -20.18 -3.56
N VAL A 75 -0.52 -19.74 -4.79
CA VAL A 75 0.25 -18.66 -5.40
C VAL A 75 -0.19 -17.36 -4.73
N ASP A 76 0.76 -16.65 -4.13
CA ASP A 76 0.46 -15.39 -3.45
C ASP A 76 0.77 -14.19 -4.36
N LEU A 77 -0.28 -13.56 -4.87
CA LEU A 77 -0.23 -12.29 -5.59
C LEU A 77 -0.74 -11.13 -4.73
N CYS A 78 -1.13 -11.40 -3.47
CA CYS A 78 -1.40 -10.37 -2.46
C CYS A 78 -0.09 -9.77 -1.92
N LEU A 79 0.89 -10.65 -1.63
CA LEU A 79 2.19 -10.28 -1.06
C LEU A 79 2.07 -9.30 0.11
N GLY A 80 1.13 -9.62 1.02
CA GLY A 80 0.88 -8.84 2.23
C GLY A 80 0.48 -7.40 1.93
N ASP A 81 -0.26 -7.15 0.87
CA ASP A 81 -0.63 -5.82 0.40
C ASP A 81 0.59 -4.89 0.31
N THR A 82 1.57 -5.28 -0.50
CA THR A 82 2.88 -4.64 -0.70
C THR A 82 3.93 -4.98 0.38
N GLY A 83 3.55 -5.35 1.60
CA GLY A 83 4.49 -5.64 2.69
C GLY A 83 5.53 -6.73 2.36
N ALA A 84 5.14 -7.72 1.56
CA ALA A 84 5.99 -8.79 1.08
C ALA A 84 6.33 -8.69 -0.41
N MET A 85 6.35 -7.50 -1.00
CA MET A 85 6.72 -7.30 -2.41
C MET A 85 8.10 -7.87 -2.77
N ALA A 86 9.02 -7.96 -1.81
CA ALA A 86 10.32 -8.62 -1.98
C ALA A 86 10.21 -10.16 -2.15
N GLY A 87 9.02 -10.73 -2.00
CA GLY A 87 8.76 -12.15 -1.80
C GLY A 87 8.86 -12.55 -0.33
N HIS A 88 8.29 -13.72 -0.01
CA HIS A 88 8.38 -14.28 1.34
C HIS A 88 9.77 -14.86 1.60
N SER A 89 10.35 -14.50 2.76
CA SER A 89 11.63 -15.03 3.23
C SER A 89 12.75 -14.97 2.17
N PRO A 90 13.01 -13.82 1.50
CA PRO A 90 14.09 -13.76 0.52
C PRO A 90 15.44 -14.04 1.20
N GLU A 91 16.22 -14.94 0.62
CA GLU A 91 17.44 -15.48 1.24
C GLU A 91 18.43 -14.41 1.71
N PRO A 92 18.71 -13.32 0.96
CA PRO A 92 19.60 -12.27 1.44
C PRO A 92 19.11 -11.61 2.74
N VAL A 93 17.79 -11.42 2.87
CA VAL A 93 17.17 -10.83 4.07
C VAL A 93 17.23 -11.79 5.25
N VAL A 94 16.90 -13.07 5.02
CA VAL A 94 17.00 -14.11 6.06
C VAL A 94 18.41 -14.16 6.63
N ARG A 95 19.43 -14.24 5.75
CA ARG A 95 20.85 -14.23 6.19
C ARG A 95 21.23 -12.97 6.97
N ALA A 96 20.77 -11.79 6.54
CA ALA A 96 21.06 -10.55 7.24
C ALA A 96 20.44 -10.50 8.64
N VAL A 97 19.20 -11.00 8.77
CA VAL A 97 18.48 -11.11 10.06
C VAL A 97 19.16 -12.12 10.98
N GLU A 98 19.51 -13.30 10.47
CA GLU A 98 20.23 -14.35 11.22
C GLU A 98 21.62 -13.85 11.69
N ASP A 99 22.37 -13.19 10.82
CA ASP A 99 23.67 -12.61 11.16
C ASP A 99 23.51 -11.54 12.25
N ARG A 100 22.52 -10.66 12.12
CA ARG A 100 22.28 -9.62 13.12
C ARG A 100 21.90 -10.19 14.47
N LEU A 101 20.99 -11.15 14.53
CA LEU A 101 20.50 -11.71 15.78
C LEU A 101 21.46 -12.75 16.38
N GLY A 102 22.03 -13.63 15.55
CA GLY A 102 22.81 -14.77 15.99
C GLY A 102 24.30 -14.45 16.21
N ARG A 103 24.95 -13.76 15.25
CA ARG A 103 26.39 -13.55 15.26
C ARG A 103 26.79 -12.18 15.84
N ARG A 104 26.19 -11.09 15.35
CA ARG A 104 26.52 -9.73 15.81
C ARG A 104 25.81 -9.35 17.10
N GLY A 105 24.60 -9.86 17.30
CA GLY A 105 23.74 -9.51 18.44
C GLY A 105 23.15 -8.10 18.32
N GLY A 106 22.22 -7.77 19.22
CA GLY A 106 21.66 -6.44 19.36
C GLY A 106 20.68 -6.03 18.25
N ALA A 107 19.42 -6.47 18.36
CA ALA A 107 18.36 -6.01 17.47
C ALA A 107 18.02 -4.54 17.65
N THR A 108 17.90 -4.10 18.91
CA THR A 108 17.60 -2.72 19.31
C THR A 108 18.55 -2.30 20.43
N VAL A 109 19.43 -1.36 20.14
CA VAL A 109 20.53 -0.98 21.06
C VAL A 109 20.65 0.54 21.26
N MET A 110 19.75 1.34 20.71
CA MET A 110 19.77 2.82 20.73
C MET A 110 21.11 3.41 20.22
N LEU A 111 21.81 2.68 19.37
CA LEU A 111 23.06 3.10 18.73
C LEU A 111 22.93 2.92 17.23
N PRO A 112 23.40 3.88 16.42
CA PRO A 112 23.37 3.73 14.97
C PRO A 112 24.33 2.62 14.52
N THR A 113 23.98 1.98 13.38
CA THR A 113 24.84 1.02 12.69
C THR A 113 25.28 1.57 11.33
N GLU A 114 26.28 0.97 10.72
CA GLU A 114 26.72 1.30 9.36
C GLU A 114 25.61 1.13 8.31
N ASP A 115 24.65 0.22 8.58
CA ASP A 115 23.51 -0.04 7.69
C ASP A 115 22.61 1.19 7.56
N ALA A 116 22.49 2.02 8.63
CA ALA A 116 21.70 3.25 8.58
C ALA A 116 22.22 4.22 7.53
N ALA A 117 23.53 4.47 7.51
CA ALA A 117 24.14 5.37 6.53
C ALA A 117 24.02 4.82 5.09
N TRP A 118 24.21 3.49 4.93
CA TRP A 118 24.08 2.86 3.64
C TRP A 118 22.64 2.94 3.11
N VAL A 119 21.64 2.57 3.93
CA VAL A 119 20.21 2.62 3.53
C VAL A 119 19.78 4.05 3.24
N GLY A 120 20.21 5.03 4.05
CA GLY A 120 19.94 6.44 3.81
C GLY A 120 20.53 6.92 2.48
N GLY A 121 21.77 6.54 2.15
CA GLY A 121 22.42 6.85 0.88
C GLY A 121 21.71 6.20 -0.32
N GLU A 122 21.29 4.94 -0.19
CA GLU A 122 20.55 4.22 -1.22
C GLU A 122 19.19 4.86 -1.49
N LEU A 123 18.44 5.22 -0.44
CA LEU A 123 17.17 5.93 -0.61
C LEU A 123 17.36 7.33 -1.19
N ALA A 124 18.43 8.03 -0.81
CA ALA A 124 18.76 9.32 -1.40
C ALA A 124 19.02 9.21 -2.92
N TRP A 125 19.75 8.18 -3.33
CA TRP A 125 19.99 7.92 -4.75
C TRP A 125 18.70 7.56 -5.49
N ARG A 126 17.83 6.71 -4.92
CA ARG A 126 16.58 6.26 -5.55
C ARG A 126 15.55 7.37 -5.73
N PHE A 127 15.39 8.23 -4.72
CA PHE A 127 14.30 9.22 -4.65
C PHE A 127 14.75 10.66 -4.89
N GLY A 128 16.07 10.93 -4.96
CA GLY A 128 16.59 12.26 -5.17
C GLY A 128 16.51 13.21 -3.96
N LEU A 129 16.09 12.74 -2.79
CA LEU A 129 16.09 13.53 -1.55
C LEU A 129 17.30 13.18 -0.69
N PRO A 130 18.12 14.16 -0.26
CA PRO A 130 19.46 13.88 0.28
C PRO A 130 19.49 13.32 1.70
N LEU A 131 18.48 13.56 2.53
CA LEU A 131 18.54 13.22 3.96
C LEU A 131 17.32 12.41 4.39
N TRP A 132 17.57 11.31 5.11
CA TRP A 132 16.57 10.34 5.51
C TRP A 132 16.61 10.04 7.01
N GLN A 133 15.43 9.76 7.57
CA GLN A 133 15.27 9.16 8.89
C GLN A 133 14.34 7.95 8.82
N PHE A 134 14.47 7.06 9.81
CA PHE A 134 13.76 5.79 9.85
C PHE A 134 12.76 5.76 10.98
N THR A 135 11.63 5.11 10.71
CA THR A 135 10.53 4.89 11.65
C THR A 135 10.22 3.40 11.73
N LEU A 136 9.23 3.02 12.53
CA LEU A 136 8.80 1.63 12.57
C LEU A 136 7.74 1.31 11.51
N THR A 137 6.95 2.31 11.12
CA THR A 137 5.88 2.17 10.13
C THR A 137 5.80 3.40 9.23
N ALA A 138 5.16 3.26 8.05
CA ALA A 138 4.83 4.41 7.20
C ALA A 138 3.85 5.38 7.89
N THR A 139 2.99 4.90 8.78
CA THR A 139 2.14 5.76 9.62
C THR A 139 2.96 6.74 10.43
N ASP A 140 4.03 6.26 11.08
CA ASP A 140 4.93 7.15 11.86
C ASP A 140 5.67 8.12 10.93
N ALA A 141 6.14 7.63 9.77
CA ALA A 141 6.79 8.49 8.77
C ALA A 141 5.87 9.64 8.33
N ASN A 142 4.62 9.35 8.00
CA ASN A 142 3.63 10.36 7.64
C ASN A 142 3.33 11.31 8.81
N ARG A 143 3.17 10.79 10.03
CA ARG A 143 2.96 11.62 11.23
C ARG A 143 4.10 12.60 11.46
N PHE A 144 5.34 12.14 11.34
CA PHE A 144 6.52 12.98 11.54
C PHE A 144 6.65 14.02 10.43
N ALA A 145 6.43 13.63 9.17
CA ALA A 145 6.39 14.55 8.04
C ALA A 145 5.34 15.66 8.24
N LEU A 146 4.12 15.31 8.66
CA LEU A 146 3.07 16.28 8.94
C LEU A 146 3.43 17.25 10.08
N ARG A 147 4.09 16.75 11.15
CA ARG A 147 4.57 17.60 12.25
C ARG A 147 5.57 18.63 11.76
N PHE A 148 6.59 18.20 11.00
CA PHE A 148 7.58 19.12 10.43
C PHE A 148 6.94 20.12 9.47
N CYS A 149 6.05 19.67 8.58
CA CYS A 149 5.36 20.59 7.67
C CYS A 149 4.58 21.67 8.41
N ARG A 150 3.84 21.30 9.46
CA ARG A 150 3.11 22.27 10.30
C ARG A 150 4.04 23.22 11.05
N GLN A 151 5.13 22.71 11.63
CA GLN A 151 6.12 23.52 12.33
C GLN A 151 6.77 24.54 11.40
N LEU A 152 7.27 24.09 10.25
CA LEU A 152 8.01 24.94 9.30
C LEU A 152 7.13 25.98 8.59
N THR A 153 5.84 25.72 8.46
CA THR A 153 4.91 26.65 7.80
C THR A 153 4.08 27.49 8.77
N GLY A 154 3.97 27.07 10.04
CA GLY A 154 3.06 27.67 11.02
C GLY A 154 1.57 27.42 10.72
N ARG A 155 1.25 26.58 9.74
CA ARG A 155 -0.11 26.31 9.27
C ARG A 155 -0.65 25.03 9.87
N ARG A 156 -1.97 24.94 10.06
CA ARG A 156 -2.59 23.77 10.73
C ARG A 156 -3.15 22.74 9.75
N ARG A 157 -3.69 23.18 8.61
CA ARG A 157 -4.44 22.32 7.71
C ARG A 157 -3.51 21.50 6.81
N VAL A 158 -4.00 20.33 6.42
CA VAL A 158 -3.37 19.45 5.44
C VAL A 158 -4.34 19.25 4.29
N LEU A 159 -3.86 19.17 3.06
CA LEU A 159 -4.68 18.78 1.92
C LEU A 159 -4.44 17.30 1.63
N VAL A 160 -5.50 16.52 1.47
CA VAL A 160 -5.47 15.14 1.02
C VAL A 160 -6.43 14.93 -0.15
N PHE A 161 -6.27 13.81 -0.86
CA PHE A 161 -7.21 13.40 -1.90
C PHE A 161 -8.29 12.47 -1.33
N ALA A 162 -9.52 12.61 -1.81
CA ALA A 162 -10.63 11.78 -1.37
C ALA A 162 -10.31 10.29 -1.55
N TRP A 163 -10.61 9.49 -0.51
CA TRP A 163 -10.36 8.05 -0.45
C TRP A 163 -8.89 7.61 -0.42
N CYS A 164 -7.93 8.51 -0.21
CA CYS A 164 -6.53 8.17 0.02
C CYS A 164 -6.36 7.31 1.29
N TYR A 165 -5.19 6.70 1.44
CA TYR A 165 -4.81 5.99 2.66
C TYR A 165 -3.33 6.24 3.00
N HIS A 166 -3.07 6.74 4.21
CA HIS A 166 -1.73 7.06 4.69
C HIS A 166 -1.43 6.46 6.07
N GLY A 167 -1.94 5.23 6.30
CA GLY A 167 -1.89 4.61 7.62
C GLY A 167 -2.93 5.21 8.57
N SER A 168 -2.76 5.01 9.88
CA SER A 168 -3.66 5.52 10.92
C SER A 168 -3.35 6.99 11.27
N VAL A 169 -3.38 7.86 10.28
CA VAL A 169 -3.20 9.31 10.38
C VAL A 169 -4.57 9.95 10.26
N ASP A 170 -5.02 10.64 11.31
CA ASP A 170 -6.39 11.17 11.39
C ASP A 170 -6.73 12.10 10.20
N GLU A 171 -5.76 12.85 9.74
CA GLU A 171 -5.88 13.75 8.59
C GLU A 171 -6.25 13.04 7.27
N ALA A 172 -5.93 11.74 7.13
CA ALA A 172 -6.23 10.97 5.92
C ALA A 172 -7.67 10.43 5.86
N PHE A 173 -8.46 10.59 6.95
CA PHE A 173 -9.80 10.03 7.04
C PHE A 173 -10.90 11.06 6.74
N VAL A 174 -10.72 11.81 5.67
CA VAL A 174 -11.72 12.74 5.14
C VAL A 174 -12.06 12.36 3.70
N VAL A 175 -13.34 12.35 3.37
CA VAL A 175 -13.87 12.08 2.04
C VAL A 175 -14.80 13.19 1.58
N LEU A 176 -15.17 13.20 0.32
CA LEU A 176 -16.22 14.05 -0.22
C LEU A 176 -17.53 13.27 -0.27
N GLU A 177 -18.58 13.82 0.32
CA GLU A 177 -19.96 13.37 0.21
C GLU A 177 -20.79 14.53 -0.34
N ASP A 178 -21.39 14.35 -1.50
CA ASP A 178 -22.08 15.41 -2.24
C ASP A 178 -21.24 16.70 -2.41
N GLY A 179 -19.96 16.54 -2.68
CA GLY A 179 -19.00 17.63 -2.85
C GLY A 179 -18.62 18.37 -1.56
N ARG A 180 -18.97 17.84 -0.38
CA ARG A 180 -18.65 18.42 0.94
C ARG A 180 -17.71 17.53 1.73
N PRO A 181 -16.70 18.09 2.42
CA PRO A 181 -15.85 17.35 3.33
C PRO A 181 -16.65 16.66 4.45
N ARG A 182 -16.39 15.38 4.68
CA ARG A 182 -16.95 14.57 5.76
C ARG A 182 -15.88 13.65 6.32
N ALA A 183 -15.97 13.31 7.60
CA ALA A 183 -15.20 12.23 8.16
C ALA A 183 -15.54 10.91 7.42
N ARG A 184 -14.54 10.11 7.11
CA ARG A 184 -14.71 8.83 6.38
C ARG A 184 -15.64 7.89 7.17
N PRO A 185 -16.66 7.29 6.56
CA PRO A 185 -17.55 6.35 7.23
C PRO A 185 -16.77 5.21 7.92
N GLY A 186 -17.11 4.94 9.18
CA GLY A 186 -16.45 3.92 9.97
C GLY A 186 -15.17 4.37 10.70
N LEU A 187 -14.79 5.63 10.60
CA LEU A 187 -13.70 6.18 11.40
C LEU A 187 -13.99 6.05 12.90
N VAL A 188 -13.00 5.56 13.66
CA VAL A 188 -13.16 5.23 15.09
C VAL A 188 -12.52 6.30 15.97
N GLY A 189 -13.33 6.93 16.83
CA GLY A 189 -12.87 7.62 18.04
C GLY A 189 -11.87 8.75 17.84
N VAL A 190 -12.02 9.58 16.82
CA VAL A 190 -11.17 10.76 16.64
C VAL A 190 -11.43 11.80 17.75
N ALA A 191 -10.36 12.44 18.20
CA ALA A 191 -10.43 13.47 19.23
C ALA A 191 -11.04 14.79 18.72
N VAL A 192 -10.87 15.07 17.43
CA VAL A 192 -11.36 16.26 16.73
C VAL A 192 -11.93 15.82 15.39
N ASP A 193 -12.98 16.48 14.91
CA ASP A 193 -13.47 16.22 13.55
C ASP A 193 -12.34 16.50 12.54
N PRO A 194 -11.90 15.50 11.78
CA PRO A 194 -10.76 15.66 10.89
C PRO A 194 -11.00 16.71 9.80
N THR A 195 -12.25 17.06 9.50
CA THR A 195 -12.58 18.16 8.55
C THR A 195 -12.13 19.54 9.03
N GLU A 196 -11.88 19.71 10.33
CA GLU A 196 -11.35 20.96 10.88
C GLU A 196 -9.87 21.18 10.52
N THR A 197 -9.11 20.10 10.41
CA THR A 197 -7.66 20.14 10.17
C THR A 197 -7.27 19.68 8.78
N THR A 198 -8.22 19.14 7.99
CA THR A 198 -7.96 18.61 6.66
C THR A 198 -8.85 19.26 5.61
N ALA A 199 -8.24 19.68 4.52
CA ALA A 199 -8.91 19.96 3.26
C ALA A 199 -8.90 18.69 2.42
N VAL A 200 -9.99 18.37 1.72
CA VAL A 200 -10.07 17.23 0.83
C VAL A 200 -10.58 17.66 -0.53
N VAL A 201 -9.96 17.14 -1.58
CA VAL A 201 -10.36 17.35 -2.99
C VAL A 201 -10.32 16.03 -3.74
N GLU A 202 -10.94 15.97 -4.91
CA GLU A 202 -10.80 14.80 -5.78
C GLU A 202 -9.42 14.74 -6.41
N PHE A 203 -8.91 13.52 -6.57
CA PHE A 203 -7.71 13.26 -7.37
C PHE A 203 -7.99 13.65 -8.84
N ASN A 204 -7.00 14.19 -9.54
CA ASN A 204 -7.13 14.72 -10.90
C ASN A 204 -7.94 16.03 -11.05
N ASP A 205 -8.40 16.64 -9.95
CA ASP A 205 -9.03 17.96 -9.98
C ASP A 205 -8.04 19.08 -9.62
N VAL A 206 -7.30 19.55 -10.63
CA VAL A 206 -6.31 20.63 -10.48
C VAL A 206 -6.96 21.92 -9.96
N HIS A 207 -8.17 22.25 -10.41
CA HIS A 207 -8.85 23.47 -10.01
C HIS A 207 -9.22 23.44 -8.54
N ALA A 208 -9.70 22.30 -8.04
CA ALA A 208 -9.98 22.13 -6.62
C ALA A 208 -8.70 22.21 -5.76
N VAL A 209 -7.58 21.65 -6.23
CA VAL A 209 -6.28 21.79 -5.57
C VAL A 209 -5.88 23.27 -5.48
N GLU A 210 -5.90 24.01 -6.58
CA GLU A 210 -5.55 25.43 -6.61
C GLU A 210 -6.44 26.25 -5.69
N ALA A 211 -7.75 26.02 -5.72
CA ALA A 211 -8.71 26.69 -4.85
C ALA A 211 -8.46 26.40 -3.36
N ALA A 212 -8.17 25.14 -3.01
CA ALA A 212 -7.89 24.75 -1.63
C ALA A 212 -6.57 25.36 -1.08
N LEU A 213 -5.58 25.57 -1.94
CA LEU A 213 -4.29 26.16 -1.55
C LEU A 213 -4.28 27.69 -1.55
N ALA A 214 -5.18 28.36 -2.29
CA ALA A 214 -5.17 29.79 -2.51
C ALA A 214 -5.23 30.64 -1.22
N GLY A 215 -5.88 30.11 -0.15
CA GLY A 215 -6.00 30.80 1.14
C GLY A 215 -4.72 30.84 1.98
N GLY A 216 -3.68 30.06 1.62
CA GLY A 216 -2.42 29.99 2.37
C GLY A 216 -2.52 29.36 3.76
N GLU A 217 -3.59 28.60 4.05
CA GLU A 217 -3.81 27.94 5.34
C GLU A 217 -3.31 26.50 5.40
N VAL A 218 -2.94 25.92 4.25
CA VAL A 218 -2.52 24.54 4.12
C VAL A 218 -1.01 24.42 4.32
N ALA A 219 -0.60 23.61 5.29
CA ALA A 219 0.80 23.33 5.59
C ALA A 219 1.46 22.47 4.50
N CYS A 220 0.76 21.41 4.10
CA CYS A 220 1.24 20.50 3.07
C CYS A 220 0.09 19.79 2.35
N VAL A 221 0.40 19.29 1.16
CA VAL A 221 -0.35 18.23 0.46
C VAL A 221 0.28 16.90 0.88
N LEU A 222 -0.54 15.95 1.36
CA LEU A 222 -0.12 14.57 1.60
C LEU A 222 -0.82 13.67 0.57
N ALA A 223 -0.06 12.98 -0.25
CA ALA A 223 -0.60 12.26 -1.39
C ALA A 223 0.15 10.97 -1.75
N GLU A 224 -0.59 9.95 -2.17
CA GLU A 224 -0.04 8.87 -2.99
C GLU A 224 0.17 9.39 -4.42
N PRO A 225 1.22 9.00 -5.15
CA PRO A 225 1.38 9.37 -6.57
C PRO A 225 0.24 8.90 -7.49
N ALA A 226 -0.32 7.75 -7.18
CA ALA A 226 -1.57 7.20 -7.70
C ALA A 226 -2.38 6.66 -6.51
N LEU A 227 -3.69 6.80 -6.48
CA LEU A 227 -4.48 6.18 -5.42
C LEU A 227 -4.41 4.66 -5.55
N THR A 228 -4.25 3.98 -4.42
CA THR A 228 -4.06 2.52 -4.40
C THR A 228 -4.91 1.78 -3.35
N ASN A 229 -5.69 2.50 -2.55
CA ASN A 229 -6.47 1.91 -1.45
C ASN A 229 -7.98 1.78 -1.74
N ILE A 230 -8.44 2.34 -2.84
CA ILE A 230 -9.84 2.26 -3.30
C ILE A 230 -9.92 1.72 -4.74
N GLY A 231 -8.99 0.89 -5.11
CA GLY A 231 -8.65 0.60 -6.49
C GLY A 231 -7.53 1.54 -6.98
N MET A 232 -6.97 1.25 -8.15
CA MET A 232 -5.92 2.12 -8.71
C MET A 232 -6.50 3.25 -9.52
N VAL A 233 -6.11 4.50 -9.16
CA VAL A 233 -6.41 5.71 -9.93
C VAL A 233 -5.12 6.39 -10.31
N LEU A 234 -4.82 6.43 -11.61
CA LEU A 234 -3.61 7.06 -12.13
C LEU A 234 -3.79 8.58 -12.30
N PRO A 235 -2.70 9.35 -12.18
CA PRO A 235 -2.74 10.79 -12.47
C PRO A 235 -2.99 11.03 -13.96
N GLU A 236 -3.83 12.02 -14.27
CA GLU A 236 -3.97 12.53 -15.63
C GLU A 236 -2.71 13.29 -16.08
N PRO A 237 -2.43 13.35 -17.39
CA PRO A 237 -1.28 14.09 -17.87
C PRO A 237 -1.24 15.55 -17.37
N GLY A 238 -0.11 15.95 -16.78
CA GLY A 238 0.08 17.29 -16.23
C GLY A 238 -0.43 17.51 -14.81
N PHE A 239 -1.16 16.57 -14.22
CA PHE A 239 -1.70 16.70 -12.86
C PHE A 239 -0.61 17.03 -11.82
N TRP A 240 0.45 16.24 -11.74
CA TRP A 240 1.51 16.46 -10.75
C TRP A 240 2.32 17.72 -11.00
N THR A 241 2.50 18.14 -12.26
CA THR A 241 3.12 19.42 -12.59
C THR A 241 2.30 20.57 -12.01
N ALA A 242 0.99 20.56 -12.24
CA ALA A 242 0.09 21.59 -11.72
C ALA A 242 0.03 21.60 -10.18
N VAL A 243 -0.01 20.43 -9.53
CA VAL A 243 0.05 20.31 -8.06
C VAL A 243 1.35 20.92 -7.52
N ARG A 244 2.51 20.58 -8.12
CA ARG A 244 3.80 21.14 -7.69
C ARG A 244 3.84 22.66 -7.86
N GLU A 245 3.36 23.18 -8.98
CA GLU A 245 3.30 24.62 -9.23
C GLU A 245 2.39 25.33 -8.23
N ALA A 246 1.21 24.77 -7.95
CA ALA A 246 0.29 25.30 -6.94
C ALA A 246 0.94 25.35 -5.55
N CYS A 247 1.59 24.26 -5.14
CA CYS A 247 2.33 24.20 -3.88
C CYS A 247 3.43 25.25 -3.82
N THR A 248 4.20 25.42 -4.90
CA THR A 248 5.27 26.42 -4.97
C THR A 248 4.74 27.85 -4.84
N ARG A 249 3.66 28.19 -5.55
CA ARG A 249 3.04 29.53 -5.50
C ARG A 249 2.50 29.90 -4.12
N THR A 250 2.05 28.92 -3.36
CA THR A 250 1.43 29.11 -2.05
C THR A 250 2.33 28.79 -0.87
N GLU A 251 3.60 28.44 -1.15
CA GLU A 251 4.56 27.98 -0.14
C GLU A 251 4.02 26.80 0.70
N THR A 252 3.22 25.94 0.07
CA THR A 252 2.70 24.71 0.64
C THR A 252 3.70 23.58 0.36
N LEU A 253 4.01 22.74 1.35
CA LEU A 253 4.92 21.63 1.17
C LEU A 253 4.22 20.45 0.49
N LEU A 254 4.96 19.63 -0.27
CA LEU A 254 4.45 18.44 -0.92
C LEU A 254 5.08 17.19 -0.31
N ILE A 255 4.24 16.35 0.32
CA ILE A 255 4.61 15.02 0.81
C ILE A 255 4.09 13.98 -0.18
N ILE A 256 4.96 13.15 -0.70
CA ILE A 256 4.62 12.00 -1.54
C ILE A 256 4.80 10.72 -0.73
N ASP A 257 3.73 9.95 -0.55
CA ASP A 257 3.73 8.65 0.12
C ASP A 257 3.87 7.53 -0.92
N GLU A 258 5.06 6.96 -1.00
CA GLU A 258 5.44 5.88 -1.92
C GLU A 258 5.25 4.47 -1.35
N THR A 259 4.56 4.35 -0.22
CA THR A 259 4.43 3.06 0.49
C THR A 259 3.89 1.94 -0.40
N HIS A 260 2.94 2.24 -1.28
CA HIS A 260 2.40 1.29 -2.25
C HIS A 260 3.02 1.45 -3.65
N THR A 261 3.30 2.67 -4.03
CA THR A 261 3.73 3.03 -5.39
C THR A 261 5.22 2.79 -5.65
N LEU A 262 5.99 2.34 -4.62
CA LEU A 262 7.31 1.74 -4.81
C LEU A 262 7.26 0.58 -5.81
N SER A 263 6.11 -0.05 -6.03
CA SER A 263 5.91 -1.07 -7.08
C SER A 263 6.17 -0.57 -8.51
N ALA A 264 6.19 0.75 -8.74
CA ALA A 264 6.47 1.34 -10.04
C ALA A 264 7.95 1.24 -10.47
N GLY A 265 8.87 1.02 -9.52
CA GLY A 265 10.29 0.91 -9.83
C GLY A 265 11.18 1.16 -8.61
N PRO A 266 12.52 1.10 -8.75
CA PRO A 266 13.46 1.28 -7.63
C PRO A 266 13.27 2.58 -6.84
N GLY A 267 12.91 3.67 -7.51
CA GLY A 267 12.61 4.98 -6.91
C GLY A 267 11.11 5.33 -6.94
N GLY A 268 10.23 4.32 -7.03
CA GLY A 268 8.79 4.50 -7.05
C GLY A 268 8.29 5.37 -8.21
N CYS A 269 7.11 5.90 -8.07
CA CYS A 269 6.56 6.88 -9.01
C CYS A 269 7.32 8.22 -8.96
N THR A 270 7.92 8.57 -7.82
CA THR A 270 8.73 9.79 -7.69
C THR A 270 9.83 9.85 -8.75
N ALA A 271 10.59 8.77 -8.90
CA ALA A 271 11.63 8.70 -9.94
C ALA A 271 11.02 8.48 -11.34
N ALA A 272 10.05 7.54 -11.46
CA ALA A 272 9.47 7.18 -12.76
C ALA A 272 8.78 8.35 -13.46
N TRP A 273 8.16 9.25 -12.70
CA TRP A 273 7.44 10.42 -13.23
C TRP A 273 8.15 11.74 -12.95
N SER A 274 9.39 11.70 -12.45
CA SER A 274 10.20 12.89 -12.14
C SER A 274 9.47 13.88 -11.22
N LEU A 275 8.79 13.37 -10.21
CA LEU A 275 8.11 14.19 -9.21
C LEU A 275 9.15 14.95 -8.37
N GLN A 276 8.75 16.12 -7.88
CA GLN A 276 9.61 16.99 -7.08
C GLN A 276 9.00 17.26 -5.70
N PRO A 277 8.91 16.25 -4.82
CA PRO A 277 8.37 16.44 -3.47
C PRO A 277 9.37 17.17 -2.57
N ASP A 278 8.84 17.80 -1.52
CA ASP A 278 9.63 18.32 -0.40
C ASP A 278 9.96 17.20 0.59
N VAL A 279 9.05 16.23 0.71
CA VAL A 279 9.18 15.05 1.57
C VAL A 279 8.68 13.80 0.83
N VAL A 280 9.38 12.68 0.99
CA VAL A 280 8.90 11.33 0.59
C VAL A 280 8.76 10.48 1.84
N THR A 281 7.68 9.71 1.92
CA THR A 281 7.48 8.70 2.97
C THR A 281 7.39 7.30 2.38
N LEU A 282 7.90 6.32 3.12
CA LEU A 282 8.00 4.92 2.72
C LEU A 282 7.68 3.98 3.89
N GLY A 283 7.32 2.74 3.54
CA GLY A 283 7.20 1.65 4.49
C GLY A 283 7.08 0.30 3.81
N LYS A 284 6.43 -0.64 4.49
CA LYS A 284 6.06 -1.96 3.96
C LYS A 284 7.23 -2.74 3.34
N SER A 285 7.49 -2.59 2.04
CA SER A 285 8.35 -3.47 1.25
C SER A 285 9.86 -3.28 1.43
N ILE A 286 10.31 -2.18 2.03
CA ILE A 286 11.73 -1.80 1.99
C ILE A 286 12.67 -2.66 2.85
N ALA A 287 12.13 -3.56 3.68
CA ALA A 287 12.93 -4.46 4.53
C ALA A 287 12.49 -5.94 4.45
N GLY A 288 11.93 -6.38 3.30
CA GLY A 288 11.62 -7.79 3.06
C GLY A 288 10.65 -8.41 4.07
N GLY A 289 9.70 -7.63 4.59
CA GLY A 289 8.71 -8.05 5.59
C GLY A 289 9.07 -7.70 7.03
N VAL A 290 10.28 -7.24 7.33
CA VAL A 290 10.64 -6.73 8.66
C VAL A 290 10.07 -5.31 8.82
N PRO A 291 9.40 -4.99 9.94
CA PRO A 291 8.78 -3.68 10.15
C PRO A 291 9.78 -2.52 10.08
N ILE A 292 9.52 -1.58 9.19
CA ILE A 292 10.27 -0.34 9.01
C ILE A 292 9.41 0.68 8.26
N GLY A 293 9.64 1.96 8.55
CA GLY A 293 9.25 3.08 7.71
C GLY A 293 10.43 4.04 7.55
N ALA A 294 10.31 4.97 6.63
CA ALA A 294 11.32 6.00 6.41
C ALA A 294 10.66 7.27 5.86
N TYR A 295 11.27 8.41 6.14
CA TYR A 295 10.95 9.64 5.44
C TYR A 295 12.23 10.34 5.00
N GLY A 296 12.20 10.84 3.78
CA GLY A 296 13.27 11.62 3.17
C GLY A 296 12.83 13.07 2.99
N VAL A 297 13.75 14.00 3.16
CA VAL A 297 13.48 15.44 3.03
C VAL A 297 14.42 16.10 2.03
N SER A 298 13.93 17.15 1.37
CA SER A 298 14.76 17.98 0.50
C SER A 298 15.83 18.73 1.30
N ALA A 299 16.87 19.23 0.62
CA ALA A 299 17.94 19.99 1.27
C ALA A 299 17.43 21.25 1.97
N ASP A 300 16.42 21.93 1.37
CA ASP A 300 15.78 23.10 1.98
C ASP A 300 15.07 22.74 3.29
N ILE A 301 14.23 21.71 3.26
CA ILE A 301 13.52 21.24 4.44
C ILE A 301 14.49 20.81 5.53
N ALA A 302 15.54 20.08 5.19
CA ALA A 302 16.55 19.67 6.15
C ALA A 302 17.27 20.87 6.82
N ALA A 303 17.63 21.88 6.01
CA ALA A 303 18.26 23.10 6.53
C ALA A 303 17.32 23.88 7.48
N ARG A 304 16.04 23.96 7.13
CA ARG A 304 15.02 24.62 7.97
C ARG A 304 14.75 23.87 9.27
N ILE A 305 14.69 22.54 9.25
CA ILE A 305 14.58 21.72 10.48
C ILE A 305 15.79 21.95 11.36
N ALA A 306 17.02 21.94 10.80
CA ALA A 306 18.27 22.13 11.55
C ALA A 306 18.41 23.55 12.13
N ALA A 307 17.81 24.56 11.50
CA ALA A 307 17.83 25.94 11.97
C ALA A 307 16.82 26.21 13.10
N ASP A 308 15.83 25.36 13.28
CA ASP A 308 14.85 25.45 14.36
C ASP A 308 15.47 24.93 15.67
N THR A 309 16.13 25.85 16.39
CA THR A 309 16.83 25.55 17.65
C THR A 309 15.92 25.59 18.88
N GLU A 310 14.64 25.96 18.74
CA GLU A 310 13.68 25.98 19.86
C GLU A 310 13.12 24.58 20.16
N GLY A 311 13.26 23.63 19.23
CA GLY A 311 12.79 22.26 19.36
C GLY A 311 13.94 21.28 19.48
N ASP A 312 14.31 20.86 20.69
CA ASP A 312 14.80 19.51 20.86
C ASP A 312 13.65 18.57 20.52
N TYR A 313 13.54 18.20 19.23
CA TYR A 313 12.45 17.35 18.73
C TYR A 313 12.69 15.86 19.00
N ALA A 314 13.86 15.47 19.49
CA ALA A 314 14.12 14.11 19.92
C ALA A 314 13.32 13.82 21.20
N ASP A 315 12.47 12.82 21.19
CA ASP A 315 11.57 12.35 22.26
C ASP A 315 10.50 13.37 22.71
N VAL A 316 10.84 14.63 22.91
CA VAL A 316 9.91 15.66 23.41
C VAL A 316 9.13 16.36 22.30
N GLY A 317 9.64 16.41 21.08
CA GLY A 317 8.99 17.02 19.90
C GLY A 317 7.91 16.15 19.26
N GLY A 318 7.70 14.93 19.74
CA GLY A 318 6.74 13.98 19.15
C GLY A 318 7.22 13.37 17.83
N VAL A 319 8.52 13.40 17.58
CA VAL A 319 9.21 12.73 16.47
C VAL A 319 10.26 11.82 17.10
N GLY A 320 10.11 10.50 16.92
CA GLY A 320 11.01 9.53 17.55
C GLY A 320 10.37 8.16 17.75
N GLY A 321 10.91 7.39 18.67
CA GLY A 321 10.43 6.04 19.01
C GLY A 321 11.61 5.12 19.30
N THR A 322 11.57 4.43 20.44
CA THR A 322 12.66 3.54 20.91
C THR A 322 13.08 2.47 19.89
N LEU A 323 12.13 1.98 19.08
CA LEU A 323 12.38 0.95 18.08
C LEU A 323 12.64 1.53 16.67
N ALA A 324 12.48 2.83 16.48
CA ALA A 324 12.73 3.47 15.19
C ALA A 324 14.23 3.41 14.84
N GLY A 325 14.55 3.06 13.59
CA GLY A 325 15.93 2.95 13.13
C GLY A 325 16.73 1.82 13.80
N ASN A 326 16.09 0.78 14.31
CA ASN A 326 16.75 -0.33 14.97
C ASN A 326 17.66 -1.12 14.02
N ALA A 327 18.70 -1.74 14.59
CA ALA A 327 19.72 -2.45 13.83
C ALA A 327 19.20 -3.64 13.02
N LEU A 328 18.15 -4.33 13.51
CA LEU A 328 17.57 -5.47 12.80
C LEU A 328 16.84 -5.03 11.51
N SER A 329 15.96 -4.04 11.63
CA SER A 329 15.22 -3.52 10.49
C SER A 329 16.14 -2.91 9.42
N LEU A 330 17.21 -2.22 9.85
CA LEU A 330 18.18 -1.61 8.92
C LEU A 330 19.05 -2.67 8.21
N ALA A 331 19.45 -3.74 8.89
CA ALA A 331 20.16 -4.86 8.25
C ALA A 331 19.27 -5.55 7.20
N ALA A 332 17.99 -5.77 7.52
CA ALA A 332 17.01 -6.32 6.60
C ALA A 332 16.75 -5.37 5.41
N ALA A 333 16.62 -4.06 5.66
CA ALA A 333 16.43 -3.05 4.62
C ALA A 333 17.62 -2.98 3.66
N ARG A 334 18.85 -2.99 4.19
CA ARG A 334 20.05 -3.04 3.37
C ARG A 334 20.05 -4.25 2.44
N ALA A 335 19.83 -5.46 2.96
CA ALA A 335 19.78 -6.67 2.16
C ALA A 335 18.64 -6.65 1.12
N THR A 336 17.48 -6.10 1.48
CA THR A 336 16.35 -5.96 0.56
C THR A 336 16.68 -5.04 -0.61
N LEU A 337 17.23 -3.86 -0.32
CA LEU A 337 17.48 -2.84 -1.33
C LEU A 337 18.71 -3.16 -2.19
N SER A 338 19.76 -3.81 -1.61
CA SER A 338 20.97 -4.17 -2.37
C SER A 338 20.78 -5.40 -3.26
N ASP A 339 20.10 -6.44 -2.74
CA ASP A 339 20.18 -7.78 -3.36
C ASP A 339 18.84 -8.30 -3.87
N VAL A 340 17.70 -7.74 -3.45
CA VAL A 340 16.37 -8.25 -3.79
C VAL A 340 15.61 -7.29 -4.70
N LEU A 341 15.36 -6.06 -4.27
CA LEU A 341 14.62 -5.04 -5.02
C LEU A 341 15.56 -4.20 -5.90
N THR A 342 16.25 -4.89 -6.81
CA THR A 342 17.16 -4.31 -7.78
C THR A 342 16.43 -3.84 -9.04
N GLU A 343 17.04 -2.98 -9.85
CA GLU A 343 16.48 -2.54 -11.13
C GLU A 343 16.10 -3.72 -12.04
N ALA A 344 16.99 -4.73 -12.14
CA ALA A 344 16.72 -5.95 -12.91
C ALA A 344 15.52 -6.75 -12.35
N ALA A 345 15.31 -6.75 -11.02
CA ALA A 345 14.17 -7.38 -10.41
C ALA A 345 12.87 -6.66 -10.79
N PHE A 346 12.83 -5.35 -10.70
CA PHE A 346 11.67 -4.56 -11.13
C PHE A 346 11.33 -4.77 -12.60
N GLY A 347 12.32 -4.82 -13.50
CA GLY A 347 12.07 -5.14 -14.91
C GLY A 347 11.41 -6.51 -15.12
N ARG A 348 11.81 -7.54 -14.36
CA ARG A 348 11.15 -8.86 -14.42
C ARG A 348 9.74 -8.83 -13.82
N MET A 349 9.55 -8.13 -12.71
CA MET A 349 8.24 -8.00 -12.06
C MET A 349 7.24 -7.28 -12.98
N THR A 350 7.66 -6.21 -13.64
CA THR A 350 6.82 -5.47 -14.61
C THR A 350 6.43 -6.36 -15.80
N ALA A 351 7.37 -7.11 -16.37
CA ALA A 351 7.06 -8.04 -17.46
C ALA A 351 6.08 -9.17 -17.06
N LEU A 352 6.09 -9.59 -15.79
CA LEU A 352 5.11 -10.55 -15.25
C LEU A 352 3.75 -9.90 -15.01
N GLN A 353 3.74 -8.65 -14.54
CA GLN A 353 2.52 -7.87 -14.39
C GLN A 353 1.84 -7.63 -15.75
N GLU A 354 2.59 -7.26 -16.79
CA GLU A 354 2.05 -7.14 -18.16
C GLU A 354 1.42 -8.45 -18.65
N ARG A 355 2.03 -9.61 -18.32
CA ARG A 355 1.46 -10.92 -18.62
C ARG A 355 0.15 -11.17 -17.86
N PHE A 356 0.10 -10.79 -16.57
CA PHE A 356 -1.11 -10.85 -15.76
C PHE A 356 -2.22 -10.01 -16.37
N ALA A 357 -1.93 -8.74 -16.67
CA ALA A 357 -2.89 -7.81 -17.27
C ALA A 357 -3.43 -8.32 -18.61
N ALA A 358 -2.56 -8.85 -19.47
CA ALA A 358 -2.97 -9.44 -20.73
C ALA A 358 -3.94 -10.64 -20.55
N GLY A 359 -3.69 -11.49 -19.54
CA GLY A 359 -4.57 -12.64 -19.22
C GLY A 359 -5.95 -12.20 -18.72
N VAL A 360 -5.99 -11.21 -17.84
CA VAL A 360 -7.24 -10.60 -17.34
C VAL A 360 -7.98 -9.93 -18.47
N HIS A 361 -7.31 -9.12 -19.29
CA HIS A 361 -7.91 -8.42 -20.43
C HIS A 361 -8.52 -9.39 -21.44
N ALA A 362 -7.80 -10.44 -21.82
CA ALA A 362 -8.30 -11.46 -22.72
C ALA A 362 -9.56 -12.18 -22.18
N THR A 363 -9.66 -12.37 -20.88
CA THR A 363 -10.84 -12.94 -20.22
C THR A 363 -12.01 -11.96 -20.24
N ILE A 364 -11.79 -10.68 -19.93
CA ILE A 364 -12.77 -9.60 -20.01
C ILE A 364 -13.36 -9.52 -21.43
N GLU A 365 -12.51 -9.49 -22.45
CA GLU A 365 -12.93 -9.43 -23.85
C GLU A 365 -13.73 -10.68 -24.29
N ARG A 366 -13.20 -11.87 -23.97
CA ARG A 366 -13.84 -13.15 -24.31
C ARG A 366 -15.28 -13.25 -23.79
N HIS A 367 -15.51 -12.74 -22.59
CA HIS A 367 -16.80 -12.78 -21.93
C HIS A 367 -17.61 -11.48 -22.10
N GLY A 368 -17.09 -10.48 -22.83
CA GLY A 368 -17.75 -9.18 -23.06
C GLY A 368 -18.14 -8.49 -21.76
N LEU A 369 -17.27 -8.50 -20.75
CA LEU A 369 -17.51 -7.88 -19.45
C LEU A 369 -17.29 -6.36 -19.53
N PRO A 370 -18.10 -5.55 -18.82
CA PRO A 370 -17.89 -4.12 -18.72
C PRO A 370 -16.84 -3.80 -17.61
N TRP A 371 -15.65 -4.40 -17.71
CA TRP A 371 -14.58 -4.26 -16.74
C TRP A 371 -13.37 -3.65 -17.40
N SER A 372 -12.51 -3.03 -16.59
CA SER A 372 -11.25 -2.45 -17.00
C SER A 372 -10.12 -2.92 -16.09
N ILE A 373 -8.87 -2.73 -16.51
CA ILE A 373 -7.67 -3.02 -15.72
C ILE A 373 -6.72 -1.81 -15.78
N VAL A 374 -6.10 -1.50 -14.66
CA VAL A 374 -5.09 -0.46 -14.51
C VAL A 374 -3.76 -1.10 -14.12
N GLU A 375 -2.67 -0.58 -14.66
CA GLU A 375 -1.32 -1.12 -14.52
C GLU A 375 -0.37 -0.07 -13.95
N LEU A 376 0.50 -0.48 -13.00
CA LEU A 376 1.51 0.40 -12.39
C LEU A 376 2.75 -0.39 -11.98
N GLY A 377 3.73 -0.50 -12.88
CA GLY A 377 4.96 -1.24 -12.62
C GLY A 377 4.71 -2.72 -12.33
N ALA A 378 5.03 -3.17 -11.12
CA ALA A 378 4.82 -4.56 -10.70
C ALA A 378 3.39 -4.88 -10.23
N ARG A 379 2.46 -3.93 -10.31
CA ARG A 379 1.10 -4.00 -9.80
C ARG A 379 0.08 -3.81 -10.91
N ALA A 380 -1.02 -4.57 -10.88
CA ALA A 380 -2.20 -4.33 -11.70
C ALA A 380 -3.48 -4.57 -10.88
N GLU A 381 -4.55 -3.87 -11.22
CA GLU A 381 -5.84 -3.99 -10.56
C GLU A 381 -6.97 -3.86 -11.56
N TYR A 382 -7.95 -4.76 -11.50
CA TYR A 382 -9.14 -4.68 -12.34
C TYR A 382 -10.33 -4.10 -11.58
N SER A 383 -11.19 -3.39 -12.31
CA SER A 383 -12.42 -2.80 -11.78
C SER A 383 -13.64 -3.25 -12.59
N PHE A 384 -14.81 -3.19 -11.98
CA PHE A 384 -16.07 -3.64 -12.58
C PHE A 384 -16.77 -2.54 -13.41
N THR A 385 -15.97 -1.63 -13.95
CA THR A 385 -16.40 -0.53 -14.80
C THR A 385 -15.74 -0.60 -16.17
N PRO A 386 -16.43 -0.15 -17.25
CA PRO A 386 -15.90 -0.24 -18.61
C PRO A 386 -14.70 0.67 -18.89
N ALA A 387 -14.46 1.65 -18.03
CA ALA A 387 -13.29 2.52 -18.05
C ALA A 387 -12.73 2.66 -16.64
N PRO A 388 -11.42 2.83 -16.48
CA PRO A 388 -10.81 3.08 -15.18
C PRO A 388 -11.41 4.31 -14.49
N PRO A 389 -11.65 4.26 -13.17
CA PRO A 389 -12.04 5.43 -12.38
C PRO A 389 -11.01 6.55 -12.49
N ARG A 390 -11.46 7.79 -12.51
CA ARG A 390 -10.60 8.98 -12.64
C ARG A 390 -10.26 9.64 -11.30
N ASN A 391 -11.02 9.31 -10.26
CA ASN A 391 -10.84 9.86 -8.92
C ASN A 391 -11.32 8.87 -7.85
N GLY A 392 -11.12 9.22 -6.58
CA GLY A 392 -11.45 8.35 -5.46
C GLY A 392 -12.94 8.08 -5.31
N SER A 393 -13.79 9.08 -5.54
CA SER A 393 -15.26 8.92 -5.44
C SER A 393 -15.81 8.05 -6.56
N GLU A 394 -15.30 8.15 -7.79
CA GLU A 394 -15.65 7.25 -8.88
C GLU A 394 -15.20 5.81 -8.57
N ALA A 395 -14.00 5.63 -8.03
CA ALA A 395 -13.50 4.32 -7.64
C ALA A 395 -14.36 3.69 -6.53
N ALA A 396 -14.73 4.46 -5.51
CA ALA A 396 -15.61 4.00 -4.44
C ALA A 396 -17.01 3.61 -4.97
N ALA A 397 -17.54 4.34 -5.92
CA ALA A 397 -18.82 4.02 -6.57
C ALA A 397 -18.75 2.80 -7.50
N ALA A 398 -17.56 2.42 -7.94
CA ALA A 398 -17.32 1.28 -8.83
C ALA A 398 -17.21 -0.08 -8.09
N THR A 399 -17.18 -0.09 -6.76
CA THR A 399 -17.07 -1.31 -5.97
C THR A 399 -18.33 -2.17 -6.07
N ASP A 400 -18.15 -3.49 -6.14
CA ASP A 400 -19.21 -4.49 -6.11
C ASP A 400 -18.82 -5.59 -5.11
N PRO A 401 -19.14 -5.42 -3.81
CA PRO A 401 -18.64 -6.30 -2.77
C PRO A 401 -19.03 -7.78 -2.92
N GLU A 402 -20.22 -8.07 -3.48
CA GLU A 402 -20.65 -9.45 -3.71
C GLU A 402 -19.84 -10.12 -4.82
N LEU A 403 -19.55 -9.38 -5.89
CA LEU A 403 -18.74 -9.86 -7.00
C LEU A 403 -17.25 -10.00 -6.59
N GLU A 404 -16.74 -9.06 -5.81
CA GLU A 404 -15.41 -9.14 -5.20
C GLU A 404 -15.29 -10.38 -4.33
N ASP A 405 -16.20 -10.58 -3.38
CA ASP A 405 -16.22 -11.75 -2.51
C ASP A 405 -16.24 -13.06 -3.30
N TYR A 406 -17.06 -13.13 -4.34
CA TYR A 406 -17.12 -14.31 -5.20
C TYR A 406 -15.78 -14.59 -5.89
N LEU A 407 -15.22 -13.60 -6.55
CA LEU A 407 -13.93 -13.78 -7.26
C LEU A 407 -12.80 -14.15 -6.30
N HIS A 408 -12.73 -13.48 -5.15
CA HIS A 408 -11.69 -13.74 -4.17
C HIS A 408 -11.77 -15.16 -3.59
N VAL A 409 -12.96 -15.63 -3.17
CA VAL A 409 -13.08 -16.99 -2.63
C VAL A 409 -12.94 -18.05 -3.74
N ALA A 410 -13.41 -17.75 -4.96
CA ALA A 410 -13.22 -18.65 -6.09
C ALA A 410 -11.76 -18.83 -6.49
N LEU A 411 -10.97 -17.76 -6.51
CA LEU A 411 -9.54 -17.79 -6.74
C LEU A 411 -8.82 -18.53 -5.62
N LEU A 412 -9.16 -18.25 -4.37
CA LEU A 412 -8.57 -18.91 -3.20
C LEU A 412 -8.79 -20.44 -3.25
N ASN A 413 -10.01 -20.88 -3.54
CA ASN A 413 -10.33 -22.31 -3.72
C ASN A 413 -9.60 -22.98 -4.90
N ARG A 414 -9.03 -22.20 -5.81
CA ARG A 414 -8.20 -22.63 -6.94
C ARG A 414 -6.70 -22.47 -6.67
N GLY A 415 -6.34 -22.12 -5.43
CA GLY A 415 -4.96 -21.97 -4.98
C GLY A 415 -4.30 -20.69 -5.48
N VAL A 416 -5.05 -19.60 -5.55
CA VAL A 416 -4.52 -18.26 -5.84
C VAL A 416 -5.01 -17.28 -4.78
N LEU A 417 -4.08 -16.61 -4.14
CA LEU A 417 -4.32 -15.58 -3.12
C LEU A 417 -4.13 -14.21 -3.75
N ILE A 418 -5.19 -13.41 -3.78
CA ILE A 418 -5.15 -11.97 -4.11
C ILE A 418 -5.49 -11.15 -2.87
N THR A 419 -5.33 -9.84 -2.92
CA THR A 419 -5.58 -8.96 -1.77
C THR A 419 -7.05 -9.02 -1.35
N PRO A 420 -7.37 -9.26 -0.06
CA PRO A 420 -8.75 -9.55 0.38
C PRO A 420 -9.79 -8.44 0.18
N PHE A 421 -9.38 -7.21 -0.07
CA PHE A 421 -10.27 -6.05 -0.24
C PHE A 421 -9.94 -5.23 -1.48
N HIS A 422 -9.18 -5.83 -2.41
CA HIS A 422 -8.79 -5.23 -3.67
C HIS A 422 -8.79 -6.29 -4.76
N ASN A 423 -9.07 -5.89 -5.98
CA ASN A 423 -8.89 -6.75 -7.16
C ASN A 423 -7.45 -6.64 -7.69
N MET A 424 -6.50 -6.51 -6.79
CA MET A 424 -5.11 -6.19 -7.07
C MET A 424 -4.22 -7.43 -7.00
N ALA A 425 -3.37 -7.56 -8.00
CA ALA A 425 -2.25 -8.48 -7.99
C ALA A 425 -0.93 -7.71 -8.01
N LEU A 426 0.04 -8.21 -7.23
CA LEU A 426 1.39 -7.68 -7.14
C LEU A 426 2.38 -8.78 -7.51
N MET A 427 3.43 -8.45 -8.24
CA MET A 427 4.51 -9.35 -8.59
C MET A 427 5.69 -9.15 -7.63
N SER A 428 6.38 -10.24 -7.29
CA SER A 428 7.64 -10.23 -6.54
C SER A 428 8.79 -10.71 -7.41
N PRO A 429 10.05 -10.51 -7.01
CA PRO A 429 11.20 -11.08 -7.69
C PRO A 429 11.18 -12.61 -7.82
N ALA A 430 10.42 -13.28 -6.93
CA ALA A 430 10.26 -14.73 -6.90
C ALA A 430 9.05 -15.24 -7.71
N THR A 431 8.16 -14.35 -8.14
CA THR A 431 7.00 -14.72 -8.98
C THR A 431 7.46 -15.27 -10.34
N THR A 432 6.82 -16.33 -10.82
CA THR A 432 7.12 -17.00 -12.08
C THR A 432 5.98 -16.86 -13.09
N LYS A 433 6.29 -17.10 -14.37
CA LYS A 433 5.27 -17.13 -15.44
C LYS A 433 4.18 -18.17 -15.17
N ALA A 434 4.54 -19.34 -14.66
CA ALA A 434 3.58 -20.41 -14.35
C ALA A 434 2.60 -20.01 -13.25
N GLU A 435 3.03 -19.20 -12.29
CA GLU A 435 2.18 -18.68 -11.23
C GLU A 435 1.20 -17.62 -11.74
N VAL A 436 1.64 -16.74 -12.63
CA VAL A 436 0.77 -15.80 -13.33
C VAL A 436 -0.24 -16.54 -14.21
N ASP A 437 0.19 -17.57 -14.94
CA ASP A 437 -0.70 -18.39 -15.79
C ASP A 437 -1.75 -19.12 -14.95
N ARG A 438 -1.37 -19.66 -13.78
CA ARG A 438 -2.33 -20.28 -12.85
C ARG A 438 -3.43 -19.30 -12.41
N HIS A 439 -3.07 -18.03 -12.14
CA HIS A 439 -4.08 -17.00 -11.87
C HIS A 439 -4.98 -16.81 -13.06
N THR A 440 -4.43 -16.65 -14.27
CA THR A 440 -5.20 -16.41 -15.49
C THR A 440 -6.22 -17.53 -15.74
N ASP A 441 -5.81 -18.79 -15.58
CA ASP A 441 -6.69 -19.94 -15.71
C ASP A 441 -7.79 -19.95 -14.64
N ALA A 442 -7.43 -19.74 -13.37
CA ALA A 442 -8.37 -19.71 -12.26
C ALA A 442 -9.40 -18.55 -12.39
N PHE A 443 -8.93 -17.38 -12.85
CA PHE A 443 -9.78 -16.21 -13.10
C PHE A 443 -10.74 -16.46 -14.27
N ALA A 444 -10.25 -17.02 -15.37
CA ALA A 444 -11.08 -17.37 -16.53
C ALA A 444 -12.15 -18.39 -16.16
N ASP A 445 -11.83 -19.41 -15.36
CA ASP A 445 -12.77 -20.40 -14.86
C ASP A 445 -13.86 -19.77 -13.96
N ALA A 446 -13.47 -18.89 -13.04
CA ALA A 446 -14.40 -18.20 -12.14
C ALA A 446 -15.34 -17.29 -12.94
N VAL A 447 -14.81 -16.51 -13.88
CA VAL A 447 -15.58 -15.62 -14.75
C VAL A 447 -16.55 -16.39 -15.66
N ALA A 448 -16.13 -17.52 -16.21
CA ALA A 448 -16.98 -18.35 -17.06
C ALA A 448 -18.26 -18.84 -16.33
N GLN A 449 -18.20 -19.02 -15.02
CA GLN A 449 -19.35 -19.44 -14.22
C GLN A 449 -20.39 -18.33 -14.01
N LEU A 450 -20.02 -17.06 -14.18
CA LEU A 450 -20.94 -15.92 -14.07
C LEU A 450 -21.93 -15.81 -15.26
N ARG A 451 -21.75 -16.64 -16.30
CA ARG A 451 -22.53 -16.60 -17.55
C ARG A 451 -23.57 -17.69 -17.64
#